data_825d0b03ade4045a562dcd2a8a9089e9
#
_entry.id   825d0b03ade4045a562dcd2a8a9089e9
#
_cell.length_a   1.000
_cell.length_b   1.000
_cell.length_c   1.000
_cell.angle_alpha   90.00
_cell.angle_beta   90.00
_cell.angle_gamma   90.00
#
_symmetry.space_group_name_H-M   'P 1'
#
loop_
_entity.id
_entity.type
_entity.pdbx_description
1 polymer ?
#
loop_
_entity_poly.entity_id
_entity_poly.type
_entity_poly.pdbx_seq_one_letter_code
_entity_poly.pdbx_strand_id
1 'polypeptide(L)'
;MTVQTVLQYDSIMSNLIDNTNIDGIYKFKFLQMRKQFEPAVANFNKVREEILAKHSKTNDEGQLGIFQPVREKFDSDEAYNDAVKEYEESITKFNEELQPIFEEEVKIEFKKFKAADIMNSGIPSDALLALYDLIEE
;
A
#
# COMPACT_ATOMS: atom_id res chain seq x y z
N MET A 1 -9.99 7.94 -9.33
CA MET A 1 -9.06 6.86 -8.88
C MET A 1 -9.21 6.71 -7.38
N THR A 2 -9.31 5.49 -6.88
CA THR A 2 -9.41 5.24 -5.42
C THR A 2 -8.06 5.37 -4.73
N VAL A 3 -8.07 5.56 -3.41
CA VAL A 3 -6.85 5.57 -2.59
C VAL A 3 -6.09 4.25 -2.78
N GLN A 4 -6.78 3.11 -2.78
CA GLN A 4 -6.15 1.81 -3.02
C GLN A 4 -5.39 1.76 -4.34
N THR A 5 -5.99 2.26 -5.41
CA THR A 5 -5.36 2.32 -6.74
C THR A 5 -4.13 3.24 -6.73
N VAL A 6 -4.23 4.40 -6.08
CA VAL A 6 -3.10 5.32 -5.92
C VAL A 6 -1.92 4.63 -5.22
N LEU A 7 -2.17 3.92 -4.12
CA LEU A 7 -1.13 3.21 -3.38
C LEU A 7 -0.47 2.12 -4.23
N GLN A 8 -1.25 1.38 -5.00
CA GLN A 8 -0.74 0.35 -5.91
C GLN A 8 0.15 0.95 -6.99
N TYR A 9 -0.30 1.99 -7.67
CA TYR A 9 0.48 2.65 -8.73
C TYR A 9 1.71 3.33 -8.18
N ASP A 10 1.64 3.98 -7.03
CA ASP A 10 2.79 4.59 -6.39
C ASP A 10 3.89 3.56 -6.09
N SER A 11 3.52 2.41 -5.57
CA SER A 11 4.45 1.30 -5.30
C SER A 11 5.10 0.78 -6.57
N ILE A 12 4.31 0.54 -7.62
CA ILE A 12 4.82 0.04 -8.91
C ILE A 12 5.78 1.06 -9.53
N MET A 13 5.40 2.33 -9.58
CA MET A 13 6.22 3.39 -10.15
C MET A 13 7.50 3.62 -9.37
N SER A 14 7.45 3.49 -8.04
CA SER A 14 8.64 3.57 -7.18
C SER A 14 9.69 2.53 -7.59
N ASN A 15 9.26 1.29 -7.84
CA ASN A 15 10.16 0.23 -8.28
C ASN A 15 10.68 0.46 -9.69
N LEU A 16 9.84 0.98 -10.60
CA LEU A 16 10.23 1.23 -11.98
C LEU A 16 11.24 2.37 -12.12
N ILE A 17 11.15 3.39 -11.28
CA ILE A 17 12.08 4.54 -11.30
C ILE A 17 13.52 4.10 -11.03
N ASP A 18 13.71 3.07 -10.22
CA ASP A 18 15.04 2.55 -9.88
C ASP A 18 15.59 1.56 -10.93
N ASN A 19 14.80 1.17 -11.93
CA ASN A 19 15.21 0.24 -12.97
C ASN A 19 16.02 0.96 -14.05
N THR A 20 17.29 0.57 -14.24
CA THR A 20 18.21 1.21 -15.19
C THR A 20 17.90 0.92 -16.67
N ASN A 21 17.06 -0.07 -16.95
CA ASN A 21 16.70 -0.48 -18.32
C ASN A 21 15.51 0.29 -18.90
N ILE A 22 14.87 1.15 -18.09
CA ILE A 22 13.72 1.95 -18.51
C ILE A 22 14.19 3.30 -19.03
N ASP A 23 13.60 3.75 -20.15
CA ASP A 23 13.91 5.04 -20.76
C ASP A 23 13.63 6.18 -19.77
N GLY A 24 14.54 7.16 -19.75
CA GLY A 24 14.48 8.28 -18.80
C GLY A 24 13.21 9.13 -18.92
N ILE A 25 12.63 9.24 -20.13
CA ILE A 25 11.38 9.99 -20.32
C ILE A 25 10.21 9.36 -19.54
N TYR A 26 10.13 8.03 -19.46
CA TYR A 26 9.09 7.35 -18.69
C TYR A 26 9.34 7.44 -17.19
N LYS A 27 10.60 7.37 -16.77
CA LYS A 27 10.96 7.64 -15.36
C LYS A 27 10.51 9.03 -14.93
N PHE A 28 10.73 10.04 -15.78
CA PHE A 28 10.30 11.41 -15.50
C PHE A 28 8.78 11.52 -15.39
N LYS A 29 8.04 10.87 -16.28
CA LYS A 29 6.57 10.83 -16.23
C LYS A 29 6.05 10.15 -14.96
N PHE A 30 6.68 9.04 -14.54
CA PHE A 30 6.33 8.37 -13.29
C PHE A 30 6.60 9.26 -12.07
N LEU A 31 7.71 9.98 -12.07
CA LEU A 31 8.02 10.94 -11.00
C LEU A 31 6.96 12.05 -10.92
N GLN A 32 6.50 12.56 -12.06
CA GLN A 32 5.44 13.55 -12.11
C GLN A 32 4.13 13.01 -11.55
N MET A 33 3.75 11.79 -11.90
CA MET A 33 2.55 11.15 -11.37
C MET A 33 2.66 10.89 -9.87
N ARG A 34 3.80 10.37 -9.41
CA ARG A 34 4.03 10.13 -7.98
C ARG A 34 3.92 11.42 -7.16
N LYS A 35 4.33 12.53 -7.74
CA LYS A 35 4.17 13.83 -7.08
C LYS A 35 2.70 14.20 -6.85
N GLN A 36 1.82 13.81 -7.76
CA GLN A 36 0.38 13.96 -7.56
C GLN A 36 -0.18 12.99 -6.51
N PHE A 37 0.42 11.80 -6.37
CA PHE A 37 0.02 10.81 -5.38
C PHE A 37 0.44 11.17 -3.95
N GLU A 38 1.50 11.96 -3.78
CA GLU A 38 2.10 12.27 -2.47
C GLU A 38 1.10 12.70 -1.40
N PRO A 39 0.18 13.67 -1.64
CA PRO A 39 -0.77 14.06 -0.60
C PRO A 39 -1.68 12.94 -0.14
N ALA A 40 -2.17 12.12 -1.07
CA ALA A 40 -3.04 11.00 -0.75
C ALA A 40 -2.28 9.91 0.01
N VAL A 41 -1.06 9.59 -0.40
CA VAL A 41 -0.19 8.61 0.26
C VAL A 41 0.15 9.07 1.69
N ALA A 42 0.54 10.33 1.85
CA ALA A 42 0.88 10.89 3.16
C ALA A 42 -0.32 10.90 4.10
N ASN A 43 -1.49 11.32 3.61
CA ASN A 43 -2.72 11.33 4.40
C ASN A 43 -3.16 9.92 4.78
N PHE A 44 -3.06 8.97 3.87
CA PHE A 44 -3.37 7.57 4.14
C PHE A 44 -2.44 7.01 5.23
N ASN A 45 -1.14 7.21 5.12
CA ASN A 45 -0.17 6.71 6.09
C ASN A 45 -0.43 7.29 7.49
N LYS A 46 -0.74 8.58 7.58
CA LYS A 46 -1.06 9.23 8.84
C LYS A 46 -2.30 8.64 9.49
N VAL A 47 -3.38 8.49 8.74
CA VAL A 47 -4.63 7.93 9.25
C VAL A 47 -4.46 6.44 9.60
N ARG A 48 -3.72 5.70 8.78
CA ARG A 48 -3.40 4.29 9.05
C ARG A 48 -2.67 4.13 10.38
N GLU A 49 -1.68 4.98 10.65
CA GLU A 49 -0.95 4.96 11.92
C GLU A 49 -1.85 5.27 13.11
N GLU A 50 -2.76 6.23 12.97
CA GLU A 50 -3.73 6.57 14.01
C GLU A 50 -4.68 5.40 14.30
N ILE A 51 -5.19 4.75 13.27
CA ILE A 51 -6.07 3.57 13.41
C ILE A 51 -5.29 2.39 14.02
N LEU A 52 -4.06 2.17 13.55
CA LEU A 52 -3.20 1.13 14.10
C LEU A 52 -2.95 1.34 15.60
N ALA A 53 -2.62 2.55 16.02
CA ALA A 53 -2.40 2.88 17.42
C ALA A 53 -3.64 2.61 18.28
N LYS A 54 -4.82 2.89 17.74
CA LYS A 54 -6.12 2.67 18.44
C LYS A 54 -6.35 1.18 18.77
N HIS A 55 -5.89 0.26 17.94
CA HIS A 55 -6.05 -1.18 18.10
C HIS A 55 -4.77 -1.89 18.57
N SER A 56 -3.73 -1.13 18.86
CA SER A 56 -2.41 -1.66 19.24
C SER A 56 -2.28 -1.90 20.72
N LYS A 57 -1.37 -2.81 21.08
CA LYS A 57 -0.89 -3.04 22.45
C LYS A 57 0.62 -2.93 22.47
N THR A 58 1.16 -2.61 23.64
CA THR A 58 2.61 -2.57 23.85
C THR A 58 3.13 -3.99 24.09
N ASN A 59 4.18 -4.38 23.35
CA ASN A 59 4.86 -5.66 23.56
C ASN A 59 5.88 -5.58 24.71
N ASP A 60 6.59 -6.69 24.97
CA ASP A 60 7.59 -6.79 26.02
C ASP A 60 8.78 -5.83 25.83
N GLU A 61 9.03 -5.41 24.58
CA GLU A 61 10.11 -4.48 24.22
C GLU A 61 9.67 -3.01 24.24
N GLY A 62 8.43 -2.75 24.65
CA GLY A 62 7.88 -1.40 24.70
C GLY A 62 7.40 -0.84 23.37
N GLN A 63 7.32 -1.69 22.32
CA GLN A 63 6.85 -1.30 21.00
C GLN A 63 5.32 -1.40 20.92
N LEU A 64 4.70 -0.41 20.27
CA LEU A 64 3.25 -0.40 20.04
C LEU A 64 2.93 -1.05 18.69
N GLY A 65 1.98 -1.96 18.67
CA GLY A 65 1.54 -2.65 17.45
C GLY A 65 0.50 -3.73 17.72
N ILE A 66 0.07 -4.40 16.64
CA ILE A 66 -0.78 -5.59 16.73
C ILE A 66 0.10 -6.80 16.47
N PHE A 67 0.48 -7.49 17.53
CA PHE A 67 1.45 -8.59 17.48
C PHE A 67 0.78 -9.94 17.61
N GLN A 68 1.22 -10.89 16.78
CA GLN A 68 0.77 -12.27 16.86
C GLN A 68 1.26 -12.90 18.17
N PRO A 69 0.38 -13.56 18.98
CA PRO A 69 0.79 -14.25 20.19
C PRO A 69 1.74 -15.41 19.89
N VAL A 70 2.69 -15.63 20.81
CA VAL A 70 3.64 -16.75 20.75
C VAL A 70 3.28 -17.74 21.86
N ARG A 71 3.01 -19.00 21.52
CA ARG A 71 2.52 -20.02 22.47
C ARG A 71 3.40 -20.16 23.72
N GLU A 72 4.71 -20.11 23.55
CA GLU A 72 5.69 -20.30 24.63
C GLU A 72 5.62 -19.23 25.73
N LYS A 73 4.99 -18.09 25.45
CA LYS A 73 4.82 -17.00 26.43
C LYS A 73 3.58 -17.17 27.33
N PHE A 74 2.83 -18.25 27.14
CA PHE A 74 1.60 -18.50 27.87
C PHE A 74 1.70 -19.79 28.70
N ASP A 75 1.11 -19.79 29.90
CA ASP A 75 1.16 -20.91 30.83
C ASP A 75 0.16 -22.04 30.48
N SER A 76 -0.85 -21.72 29.67
CA SER A 76 -1.88 -22.70 29.27
C SER A 76 -2.34 -22.47 27.84
N ASP A 77 -2.92 -23.52 27.24
CA ASP A 77 -3.56 -23.43 25.93
C ASP A 77 -4.74 -22.47 25.93
N GLU A 78 -5.52 -22.44 27.00
CA GLU A 78 -6.66 -21.53 27.14
C GLU A 78 -6.21 -20.07 27.09
N ALA A 79 -5.17 -19.70 27.85
CA ALA A 79 -4.64 -18.32 27.85
C ALA A 79 -4.10 -17.95 26.46
N TYR A 80 -3.40 -18.86 25.79
CA TYR A 80 -2.92 -18.65 24.42
C TYR A 80 -4.07 -18.46 23.42
N ASN A 81 -5.08 -19.33 23.48
CA ASN A 81 -6.24 -19.24 22.59
C ASN A 81 -7.04 -17.95 22.78
N ASP A 82 -7.18 -17.46 24.01
CA ASP A 82 -7.82 -16.17 24.30
C ASP A 82 -7.01 -15.01 23.68
N ALA A 83 -5.68 -15.06 23.77
CA ALA A 83 -4.80 -14.06 23.18
C ALA A 83 -4.87 -14.06 21.63
N VAL A 84 -4.94 -15.23 21.02
CA VAL A 84 -5.11 -15.37 19.56
C VAL A 84 -6.43 -14.77 19.11
N LYS A 85 -7.52 -15.04 19.84
CA LYS A 85 -8.84 -14.48 19.55
C LYS A 85 -8.83 -12.95 19.62
N GLU A 86 -8.21 -12.39 20.65
CA GLU A 86 -8.07 -10.95 20.81
C GLU A 86 -7.24 -10.32 19.68
N TYR A 87 -6.15 -10.98 19.28
CA TYR A 87 -5.34 -10.59 18.15
C TYR A 87 -6.17 -10.55 16.86
N GLU A 88 -6.91 -11.61 16.56
CA GLU A 88 -7.74 -11.70 15.37
C GLU A 88 -8.83 -10.62 15.34
N GLU A 89 -9.45 -10.33 16.48
CA GLU A 89 -10.45 -9.26 16.63
C GLU A 89 -9.81 -7.88 16.34
N SER A 90 -8.60 -7.64 16.85
CA SER A 90 -7.87 -6.37 16.61
C SER A 90 -7.52 -6.19 15.13
N ILE A 91 -7.05 -7.25 14.45
CA ILE A 91 -6.76 -7.23 13.01
C ILE A 91 -8.04 -6.96 12.21
N THR A 92 -9.13 -7.63 12.55
CA THR A 92 -10.43 -7.46 11.87
C THR A 92 -10.93 -6.01 11.99
N LYS A 93 -10.90 -5.44 13.18
CA LYS A 93 -11.31 -4.04 13.42
C LYS A 93 -10.44 -3.05 12.69
N PHE A 94 -9.11 -3.27 12.69
CA PHE A 94 -8.15 -2.46 11.94
C PHE A 94 -8.49 -2.45 10.45
N ASN A 95 -8.69 -3.62 9.86
CA ASN A 95 -9.02 -3.76 8.45
C ASN A 95 -10.39 -3.16 8.10
N GLU A 96 -11.39 -3.33 8.96
CA GLU A 96 -12.72 -2.74 8.77
C GLU A 96 -12.69 -1.20 8.78
N GLU A 97 -11.87 -0.59 9.61
CA GLU A 97 -11.71 0.87 9.64
C GLU A 97 -10.91 1.39 8.43
N LEU A 98 -9.98 0.61 7.88
CA LEU A 98 -9.22 1.00 6.70
C LEU A 98 -10.02 0.88 5.40
N GLN A 99 -10.96 -0.06 5.31
CA GLN A 99 -11.68 -0.35 4.07
C GLN A 99 -12.35 0.88 3.43
N PRO A 100 -13.11 1.71 4.19
CA PRO A 100 -13.71 2.91 3.60
C PRO A 100 -12.68 3.91 3.06
N ILE A 101 -11.49 3.96 3.65
CA ILE A 101 -10.41 4.84 3.22
C ILE A 101 -9.82 4.35 1.89
N PHE A 102 -9.63 3.04 1.72
CA PHE A 102 -9.19 2.47 0.45
C PHE A 102 -10.15 2.78 -0.70
N GLU A 103 -11.43 2.86 -0.42
CA GLU A 103 -12.50 3.12 -1.40
C GLU A 103 -12.71 4.61 -1.68
N GLU A 104 -12.09 5.50 -0.93
CA GLU A 104 -12.23 6.95 -1.10
C GLU A 104 -11.65 7.38 -2.45
N GLU A 105 -12.36 8.27 -3.16
CA GLU A 105 -11.93 8.78 -4.45
C GLU A 105 -10.91 9.92 -4.30
N VAL A 106 -9.87 9.85 -5.12
CA VAL A 106 -8.82 10.88 -5.22
C VAL A 106 -8.79 11.42 -6.63
N LYS A 107 -8.77 12.74 -6.76
CA LYS A 107 -8.67 13.41 -8.06
C LYS A 107 -7.20 13.47 -8.49
N ILE A 108 -6.85 12.66 -9.50
CA ILE A 108 -5.53 12.62 -10.11
C ILE A 108 -5.67 12.98 -11.59
N GLU A 109 -4.92 13.95 -12.04
CA GLU A 109 -4.86 14.36 -13.45
C GLU A 109 -3.67 13.69 -14.12
N PHE A 110 -3.94 12.84 -15.12
CA PHE A 110 -2.87 12.20 -15.89
C PHE A 110 -3.30 12.03 -17.35
N LYS A 111 -2.29 11.99 -18.20
CA LYS A 111 -2.45 11.65 -19.62
C LYS A 111 -2.01 10.21 -19.80
N LYS A 112 -2.88 9.40 -20.40
CA LYS A 112 -2.58 7.98 -20.66
C LYS A 112 -1.34 7.84 -21.56
N PHE A 113 -0.56 6.80 -21.31
CA PHE A 113 0.57 6.43 -22.15
C PHE A 113 0.06 5.73 -23.43
N LYS A 114 0.67 6.05 -24.57
CA LYS A 114 0.37 5.31 -25.81
C LYS A 114 1.04 3.96 -25.78
N ALA A 115 0.29 2.91 -26.09
CA ALA A 115 0.80 1.52 -26.07
C ALA A 115 2.03 1.37 -26.94
N ALA A 116 2.02 1.92 -28.15
CA ALA A 116 3.15 1.82 -29.08
C ALA A 116 4.45 2.40 -28.50
N ASP A 117 4.35 3.45 -27.71
CA ASP A 117 5.51 4.11 -27.11
C ASP A 117 5.99 3.39 -25.85
N ILE A 118 5.06 3.05 -24.95
CA ILE A 118 5.41 2.48 -23.64
C ILE A 118 5.89 1.02 -23.74
N MET A 119 5.41 0.25 -24.70
CA MET A 119 5.83 -1.14 -24.90
C MET A 119 7.30 -1.28 -25.30
N ASN A 120 7.91 -0.22 -25.83
CA ASN A 120 9.33 -0.19 -26.22
C ASN A 120 10.22 0.56 -25.22
N SER A 121 9.68 0.90 -24.04
CA SER A 121 10.34 1.75 -23.04
C SER A 121 11.31 1.00 -22.11
N GLY A 122 11.38 -0.32 -22.20
CA GLY A 122 12.14 -1.17 -21.29
C GLY A 122 11.40 -1.58 -20.02
N ILE A 123 10.12 -1.22 -19.91
CA ILE A 123 9.29 -1.60 -18.76
C ILE A 123 8.97 -3.09 -18.83
N PRO A 124 9.16 -3.87 -17.73
CA PRO A 124 8.81 -5.28 -17.69
C PRO A 124 7.32 -5.54 -17.98
N SER A 125 7.01 -6.66 -18.62
CA SER A 125 5.65 -7.01 -19.05
C SER A 125 4.66 -7.10 -17.91
N ASP A 126 5.05 -7.60 -16.74
CA ASP A 126 4.21 -7.68 -15.55
C ASP A 126 3.85 -6.28 -15.02
N ALA A 127 4.80 -5.34 -15.06
CA ALA A 127 4.54 -3.96 -14.70
C ALA A 127 3.62 -3.27 -15.71
N LEU A 128 3.79 -3.51 -17.02
CA LEU A 128 2.87 -3.00 -18.05
C LEU A 128 1.45 -3.49 -17.83
N LEU A 129 1.28 -4.76 -17.47
CA LEU A 129 -0.02 -5.34 -17.17
C LEU A 129 -0.65 -4.66 -15.93
N ALA A 130 0.14 -4.42 -14.90
CA ALA A 130 -0.33 -3.74 -13.69
C ALA A 130 -0.72 -2.28 -13.94
N LEU A 131 -0.11 -1.62 -14.93
CA LEU A 131 -0.41 -0.24 -15.33
C LEU A 131 -1.41 -0.15 -16.50
N TYR A 132 -2.06 -1.24 -16.85
CA TYR A 132 -2.90 -1.35 -18.04
C TYR A 132 -3.91 -0.21 -18.19
N ASP A 133 -4.57 0.17 -17.10
CA ASP A 133 -5.59 1.25 -17.14
C ASP A 133 -5.00 2.63 -17.43
N LEU A 134 -3.70 2.80 -17.33
CA LEU A 134 -2.97 4.02 -17.68
C LEU A 134 -2.47 4.02 -19.12
N ILE A 135 -2.76 2.97 -19.88
CA ILE A 135 -2.28 2.80 -21.27
C ILE A 135 -3.48 2.88 -22.21
N GLU A 136 -3.30 3.60 -23.31
CA GLU A 136 -4.27 3.65 -24.42
C GLU A 136 -3.68 3.11 -25.70
N GLU A 137 -4.49 2.53 -26.53
CA GLU A 137 -4.10 2.04 -27.85
C GLU A 137 -3.76 3.17 -28.83
#